data_1190498ec91cb868834b45bfb61702a1
#
_entry.id   1190498ec91cb868834b45bfb61702a1
#
_cell.length_a   1.000
_cell.length_b   1.000
_cell.length_c   1.000
_cell.angle_alpha   90.00
_cell.angle_beta   90.00
_cell.angle_gamma   90.00
#
_symmetry.space_group_name_H-M   'P 1'
#
loop_
_entity.id
_entity.type
_entity.pdbx_description
1 polymer ?
#
loop_
_entity_poly.entity_id
_entity_poly.type
_entity_poly.pdbx_seq_one_letter_code
_entity_poly.pdbx_strand_id
1 'polypeptide(L)'
;MFGRRREKAPRPVPQWTREKMLALLVGAGVLGLVLLVGVGLCVYYALRPAHHSAGGGNGTTTSSTTGTGSGSGDGGSGSGQDARDALAAKPMAQVDDAASHPSAVSTSPPGAPIVLPAATRVGPAGVPTGYPHTSEGAMAQLAAIDQVALQSGSLGTAHEVITQWAMPGGPTAGTWSGVQALASLLTDTQTAGTAQLAIVFTPLMGQVKGTVGPDFVVPCVDFELDVTLTQTARGAVADCQRMLWQTDAKGGRWMVGPGAEPATPASVWPDTDLAISVGYRDLTKAS
;
A
#
# COMPACT_ATOMS: atom_id res chain seq x y z
N MET A 1 31.93 54.79 45.47
CA MET A 1 31.22 53.51 45.50
C MET A 1 31.59 52.68 44.27
N PHE A 2 32.49 51.73 44.42
CA PHE A 2 32.99 50.87 43.31
C PHE A 2 32.18 49.56 43.34
N GLY A 3 31.33 49.34 42.30
CA GLY A 3 30.57 48.10 42.11
C GLY A 3 31.48 46.98 41.58
N ARG A 4 31.73 45.98 42.42
CA ARG A 4 32.39 44.72 42.01
C ARG A 4 31.55 43.95 40.98
N ARG A 5 31.97 43.83 39.74
CA ARG A 5 31.43 42.88 38.77
C ARG A 5 31.72 41.45 39.28
N ARG A 6 30.66 40.68 39.55
CA ARG A 6 30.74 39.22 39.78
C ARG A 6 31.08 38.54 38.43
N GLU A 7 32.26 38.01 38.36
CA GLU A 7 32.69 37.13 37.27
C GLU A 7 31.91 35.81 37.36
N LYS A 8 31.20 35.44 36.29
CA LYS A 8 30.47 34.17 36.19
C LYS A 8 31.50 33.06 35.99
N ALA A 9 31.53 32.08 36.90
CA ALA A 9 32.32 30.88 36.79
C ALA A 9 32.02 30.09 35.49
N PRO A 10 33.04 29.56 34.80
CA PRO A 10 32.83 28.77 33.59
C PRO A 10 32.02 27.49 33.88
N ARG A 11 31.05 27.17 33.01
CA ARG A 11 30.26 25.95 33.10
C ARG A 11 31.14 24.73 32.89
N PRO A 12 31.02 23.66 33.70
CA PRO A 12 31.80 22.43 33.50
C PRO A 12 31.44 21.80 32.16
N VAL A 13 32.40 21.49 31.32
CA VAL A 13 32.27 20.71 30.09
C VAL A 13 31.87 19.28 30.47
N PRO A 14 30.84 18.68 29.86
CA PRO A 14 30.46 17.30 30.17
C PRO A 14 31.63 16.37 29.82
N GLN A 15 32.20 15.75 30.83
CA GLN A 15 33.22 14.71 30.63
C GLN A 15 32.50 13.42 30.17
N TRP A 16 32.86 12.98 28.98
CA TRP A 16 32.37 11.68 28.44
C TRP A 16 33.04 10.56 29.22
N THR A 17 32.21 9.79 29.92
CA THR A 17 32.67 8.60 30.63
C THR A 17 33.05 7.50 29.65
N ARG A 18 34.06 6.68 29.98
CA ARG A 18 34.52 5.54 29.14
C ARG A 18 33.39 4.59 28.77
N GLU A 19 32.40 4.43 29.63
CA GLU A 19 31.20 3.60 29.39
C GLU A 19 30.33 4.12 28.24
N LYS A 20 30.16 5.45 28.12
CA LYS A 20 29.42 6.05 27.02
C LYS A 20 30.14 5.93 25.67
N MET A 21 31.49 6.02 25.68
CA MET A 21 32.28 5.77 24.48
C MET A 21 32.23 4.30 24.03
N LEU A 22 32.29 3.36 24.98
CA LEU A 22 32.16 1.94 24.70
C LEU A 22 30.77 1.59 24.15
N ALA A 23 29.70 2.14 24.72
CA ALA A 23 28.33 1.95 24.23
C ALA A 23 28.14 2.48 22.79
N LEU A 24 28.73 3.63 22.44
CA LEU A 24 28.71 4.16 21.09
C LEU A 24 29.51 3.31 20.09
N LEU A 25 30.66 2.79 20.50
CA LEU A 25 31.47 1.91 19.64
C LEU A 25 30.81 0.56 19.39
N VAL A 26 30.14 -0.02 20.42
CA VAL A 26 29.38 -1.27 20.27
C VAL A 26 28.15 -1.04 19.41
N GLY A 27 27.42 0.09 19.60
CA GLY A 27 26.28 0.46 18.77
C GLY A 27 26.63 0.66 17.29
N ALA A 28 27.75 1.35 17.01
CA ALA A 28 28.24 1.54 15.64
C ALA A 28 28.69 0.23 14.99
N GLY A 29 29.29 -0.69 15.78
CA GLY A 29 29.72 -2.01 15.30
C GLY A 29 28.53 -2.91 14.93
N VAL A 30 27.47 -2.92 15.75
CA VAL A 30 26.24 -3.69 15.48
C VAL A 30 25.51 -3.15 14.25
N LEU A 31 25.40 -1.81 14.10
CA LEU A 31 24.79 -1.18 12.94
C LEU A 31 25.55 -1.50 11.64
N GLY A 32 26.88 -1.47 11.69
CA GLY A 32 27.74 -1.86 10.57
C GLY A 32 27.57 -3.33 10.17
N LEU A 33 27.43 -4.23 11.15
CA LEU A 33 27.23 -5.66 10.91
C LEU A 33 25.86 -5.93 10.27
N VAL A 34 24.80 -5.27 10.74
CA VAL A 34 23.44 -5.37 10.18
C VAL A 34 23.41 -4.88 8.73
N LEU A 35 24.07 -3.76 8.43
CA LEU A 35 24.20 -3.25 7.06
C LEU A 35 24.95 -4.22 6.14
N LEU A 36 26.06 -4.81 6.61
CA LEU A 36 26.83 -5.80 5.82
C LEU A 36 26.04 -7.07 5.56
N VAL A 37 25.27 -7.54 6.55
CA VAL A 37 24.39 -8.71 6.39
C VAL A 37 23.25 -8.39 5.43
N GLY A 38 22.64 -7.20 5.53
CA GLY A 38 21.57 -6.73 4.63
C GLY A 38 22.04 -6.64 3.18
N VAL A 39 23.19 -6.01 2.93
CA VAL A 39 23.79 -5.92 1.59
C VAL A 39 24.19 -7.30 1.08
N GLY A 40 24.75 -8.16 1.92
CA GLY A 40 25.10 -9.55 1.56
C GLY A 40 23.88 -10.38 1.14
N LEU A 41 22.76 -10.24 1.85
CA LEU A 41 21.49 -10.89 1.49
C LEU A 41 20.91 -10.35 0.17
N CYS A 42 20.92 -9.05 -0.03
CA CYS A 42 20.46 -8.44 -1.30
C CYS A 42 21.28 -8.94 -2.49
N VAL A 43 22.60 -8.98 -2.38
CA VAL A 43 23.49 -9.51 -3.44
C VAL A 43 23.26 -11.01 -3.64
N TYR A 44 23.09 -11.79 -2.56
CA TYR A 44 22.82 -13.21 -2.65
C TYR A 44 21.50 -13.52 -3.36
N TYR A 45 20.41 -12.76 -3.07
CA TYR A 45 19.13 -12.95 -3.75
C TYR A 45 19.13 -12.41 -5.18
N ALA A 46 19.89 -11.36 -5.48
CA ALA A 46 20.06 -10.84 -6.83
C ALA A 46 20.85 -11.77 -7.76
N LEU A 47 21.76 -12.59 -7.20
CA LEU A 47 22.59 -13.52 -7.94
C LEU A 47 22.00 -14.95 -8.01
N ARG A 48 20.86 -15.24 -7.37
CA ARG A 48 20.17 -16.51 -7.54
C ARG A 48 19.55 -16.57 -8.94
N PRO A 49 19.95 -17.52 -9.81
CA PRO A 49 19.25 -17.72 -11.06
C PRO A 49 17.81 -18.16 -10.75
N ALA A 50 16.84 -17.45 -11.34
CA ALA A 50 15.44 -17.85 -11.29
C ALA A 50 15.32 -19.24 -11.92
N HIS A 51 15.03 -20.25 -11.11
CA HIS A 51 14.69 -21.58 -11.60
C HIS A 51 13.33 -21.48 -12.31
N HIS A 52 13.38 -21.18 -13.60
CA HIS A 52 12.26 -21.45 -14.47
C HIS A 52 12.16 -22.97 -14.60
N SER A 53 11.16 -23.58 -14.01
CA SER A 53 10.76 -24.94 -14.31
C SER A 53 10.22 -24.97 -15.75
N ALA A 54 11.09 -25.17 -16.71
CA ALA A 54 10.73 -25.51 -18.07
C ALA A 54 10.32 -26.97 -18.08
N GLY A 55 9.02 -27.23 -18.03
CA GLY A 55 8.43 -28.50 -18.39
C GLY A 55 8.62 -28.72 -19.88
N GLY A 56 9.58 -29.60 -20.25
CA GLY A 56 9.78 -30.06 -21.61
C GLY A 56 8.59 -30.90 -22.05
N GLY A 57 8.03 -30.57 -23.20
CA GLY A 57 7.07 -31.36 -23.96
C GLY A 57 7.43 -31.28 -25.43
N ASN A 58 8.13 -32.28 -25.89
CA ASN A 58 8.45 -32.54 -27.30
C ASN A 58 7.18 -33.04 -28.01
N GLY A 59 6.84 -32.52 -29.20
CA GLY A 59 5.69 -33.07 -29.95
C GLY A 59 5.46 -32.36 -31.28
N THR A 60 6.16 -32.79 -32.26
CA THR A 60 5.92 -33.04 -33.70
C THR A 60 4.65 -32.45 -34.33
N THR A 61 4.88 -31.71 -35.41
CA THR A 61 3.99 -31.37 -36.54
C THR A 61 3.10 -32.51 -37.03
N THR A 62 1.81 -32.22 -37.29
CA THR A 62 1.13 -32.63 -38.56
C THR A 62 -0.29 -32.05 -38.67
N SER A 63 -0.51 -31.34 -39.79
CA SER A 63 -1.69 -31.20 -40.67
C SER A 63 -3.14 -31.31 -40.17
N SER A 64 -3.86 -30.23 -40.43
CA SER A 64 -5.24 -30.07 -40.98
C SER A 64 -6.21 -31.27 -40.94
N THR A 65 -7.38 -31.04 -40.35
CA THR A 65 -8.66 -31.46 -40.91
C THR A 65 -9.82 -30.58 -40.37
N THR A 66 -10.60 -30.08 -41.30
CA THR A 66 -11.87 -29.38 -41.13
C THR A 66 -12.89 -30.30 -40.45
N GLY A 67 -13.43 -29.82 -39.35
CA GLY A 67 -14.52 -30.48 -38.64
C GLY A 67 -15.49 -29.48 -38.04
N THR A 68 -16.58 -29.22 -38.74
CA THR A 68 -17.77 -28.52 -38.23
C THR A 68 -18.36 -29.32 -37.10
N GLY A 69 -18.33 -28.78 -35.87
CA GLY A 69 -18.97 -29.35 -34.69
C GLY A 69 -19.52 -28.24 -33.83
N SER A 70 -20.82 -28.00 -33.93
CA SER A 70 -21.56 -27.21 -32.94
C SER A 70 -21.50 -27.91 -31.59
N GLY A 71 -20.76 -27.31 -30.67
CA GLY A 71 -20.71 -27.66 -29.25
C GLY A 71 -20.89 -26.43 -28.43
N SER A 72 -22.15 -26.18 -27.98
CA SER A 72 -22.41 -25.28 -26.86
C SER A 72 -21.74 -25.86 -25.64
N GLY A 73 -20.75 -25.17 -25.07
CA GLY A 73 -20.01 -25.61 -23.88
C GLY A 73 -19.26 -24.47 -23.26
N ASP A 74 -19.81 -23.91 -22.23
CA ASP A 74 -19.17 -23.47 -20.96
C ASP A 74 -17.74 -22.90 -21.04
N GLY A 75 -17.53 -21.86 -21.86
CA GLY A 75 -16.26 -21.17 -22.02
C GLY A 75 -16.15 -19.81 -21.31
N GLY A 76 -17.14 -19.42 -20.48
CA GLY A 76 -17.23 -18.03 -19.99
C GLY A 76 -16.40 -17.69 -18.75
N SER A 77 -16.11 -18.66 -17.89
CA SER A 77 -15.46 -18.36 -16.59
C SER A 77 -13.95 -18.18 -16.67
N GLY A 78 -13.26 -18.97 -17.46
CA GLY A 78 -11.79 -18.92 -17.57
C GLY A 78 -11.28 -17.60 -18.17
N SER A 79 -11.88 -17.18 -19.31
CA SER A 79 -11.44 -15.98 -20.01
C SER A 79 -11.66 -14.68 -19.22
N GLY A 80 -12.70 -14.62 -18.38
CA GLY A 80 -12.95 -13.45 -17.52
C GLY A 80 -11.96 -13.37 -16.35
N GLN A 81 -11.59 -14.50 -15.77
CA GLN A 81 -10.62 -14.53 -14.68
C GLN A 81 -9.21 -14.20 -15.21
N ASP A 82 -8.82 -14.78 -16.34
CA ASP A 82 -7.52 -14.48 -16.98
C ASP A 82 -7.38 -12.97 -17.30
N ALA A 83 -8.47 -12.33 -17.77
CA ALA A 83 -8.47 -10.90 -18.03
C ALA A 83 -8.31 -10.07 -16.74
N ARG A 84 -8.94 -10.48 -15.64
CA ARG A 84 -8.78 -9.85 -14.32
C ARG A 84 -7.36 -10.01 -13.79
N ASP A 85 -6.78 -11.20 -13.95
CA ASP A 85 -5.42 -11.48 -13.51
C ASP A 85 -4.40 -10.70 -14.32
N ALA A 86 -4.55 -10.65 -15.64
CA ALA A 86 -3.71 -9.85 -16.53
C ALA A 86 -3.80 -8.34 -16.21
N LEU A 87 -5.00 -7.82 -15.94
CA LEU A 87 -5.18 -6.42 -15.54
C LEU A 87 -4.50 -6.14 -14.19
N ALA A 88 -4.71 -6.99 -13.19
CA ALA A 88 -4.10 -6.83 -11.87
C ALA A 88 -2.56 -6.88 -11.96
N ALA A 89 -2.01 -7.82 -12.70
CA ALA A 89 -0.58 -8.01 -12.88
C ALA A 89 0.11 -6.96 -13.78
N LYS A 90 -0.67 -6.17 -14.56
CA LYS A 90 -0.08 -5.14 -15.43
C LYS A 90 0.84 -4.22 -14.61
N PRO A 91 2.11 -4.02 -15.00
CA PRO A 91 3.04 -3.18 -14.27
C PRO A 91 2.52 -1.76 -14.07
N MET A 92 2.85 -1.16 -12.94
CA MET A 92 2.65 0.24 -12.61
C MET A 92 3.97 1.01 -12.77
N ALA A 93 3.88 2.35 -12.81
CA ALA A 93 5.06 3.20 -12.79
C ALA A 93 5.92 2.90 -11.56
N GLN A 94 7.22 2.86 -11.74
CA GLN A 94 8.18 2.72 -10.64
C GLN A 94 8.80 4.07 -10.36
N VAL A 95 8.92 4.42 -9.10
CA VAL A 95 9.50 5.67 -8.61
C VAL A 95 10.52 5.36 -7.50
N ASP A 96 11.41 6.30 -7.25
CA ASP A 96 12.35 6.18 -6.11
C ASP A 96 11.60 6.39 -4.78
N ASP A 97 12.08 5.80 -3.69
CA ASP A 97 11.50 5.94 -2.34
C ASP A 97 11.38 7.40 -1.91
N ALA A 98 12.29 8.26 -2.36
CA ALA A 98 12.25 9.70 -2.10
C ALA A 98 10.98 10.39 -2.64
N ALA A 99 10.31 9.79 -3.63
CA ALA A 99 9.07 10.32 -4.19
C ALA A 99 7.91 10.34 -3.18
N SER A 100 7.94 9.47 -2.17
CA SER A 100 6.93 9.39 -1.10
C SER A 100 7.09 10.48 -0.03
N HIS A 101 8.20 11.24 -0.03
CA HIS A 101 8.43 12.28 0.97
C HIS A 101 7.82 13.63 0.57
N PRO A 102 7.47 14.49 1.55
CA PRO A 102 6.96 15.83 1.30
C PRO A 102 7.82 16.60 0.31
N SER A 103 7.20 17.11 -0.73
CA SER A 103 7.85 17.87 -1.80
C SER A 103 6.94 18.97 -2.37
N ALA A 104 7.44 19.74 -3.33
CA ALA A 104 6.73 20.87 -3.87
C ALA A 104 5.46 20.44 -4.64
N VAL A 105 4.36 21.12 -4.38
CA VAL A 105 3.09 20.95 -5.09
C VAL A 105 3.25 21.41 -6.55
N SER A 106 2.61 20.70 -7.47
CA SER A 106 2.56 21.07 -8.89
C SER A 106 1.90 22.42 -9.10
N THR A 107 2.39 23.18 -10.05
CA THR A 107 1.72 24.37 -10.56
C THR A 107 0.79 24.07 -11.74
N SER A 108 0.87 22.83 -12.27
CA SER A 108 -0.02 22.34 -13.32
C SER A 108 -1.28 21.77 -12.70
N PRO A 109 -2.47 22.09 -13.20
CA PRO A 109 -3.69 21.51 -12.66
C PRO A 109 -3.68 19.99 -12.93
N PRO A 110 -3.98 19.14 -11.92
CA PRO A 110 -4.29 17.74 -12.16
C PRO A 110 -5.53 17.67 -13.08
N GLY A 111 -5.75 16.54 -13.75
CA GLY A 111 -6.97 16.32 -14.52
C GLY A 111 -8.22 16.49 -13.65
N ALA A 112 -9.40 16.32 -14.25
CA ALA A 112 -10.66 16.40 -13.48
C ALA A 112 -10.59 15.47 -12.24
N PRO A 113 -10.96 15.95 -11.04
CA PRO A 113 -10.90 15.17 -9.81
C PRO A 113 -11.83 13.96 -9.88
N ILE A 114 -11.48 12.91 -9.14
CA ILE A 114 -12.36 11.76 -8.91
C ILE A 114 -13.22 12.07 -7.70
N VAL A 115 -14.54 12.10 -7.90
CA VAL A 115 -15.48 12.39 -6.82
C VAL A 115 -15.85 11.09 -6.13
N LEU A 116 -15.40 10.89 -4.91
CA LEU A 116 -15.74 9.73 -4.10
C LEU A 116 -17.17 9.86 -3.55
N PRO A 117 -18.05 8.90 -3.81
CA PRO A 117 -19.39 8.91 -3.24
C PRO A 117 -19.36 8.74 -1.71
N ALA A 118 -20.37 9.26 -1.03
CA ALA A 118 -20.53 9.06 0.41
C ALA A 118 -20.98 7.62 0.73
N ALA A 119 -20.51 7.08 1.85
CA ALA A 119 -21.02 5.84 2.40
C ALA A 119 -22.47 6.01 2.87
N THR A 120 -23.30 5.02 2.64
CA THR A 120 -24.71 5.03 3.07
C THR A 120 -24.95 4.17 4.32
N ARG A 121 -23.99 3.38 4.74
CA ARG A 121 -24.09 2.47 5.90
C ARG A 121 -22.68 2.15 6.45
N VAL A 122 -22.67 1.54 7.64
CA VAL A 122 -21.46 0.95 8.22
C VAL A 122 -21.54 -0.58 8.04
N GLY A 123 -20.45 -1.17 7.58
CA GLY A 123 -20.32 -2.60 7.36
C GLY A 123 -19.57 -3.32 8.48
N PRO A 124 -19.15 -4.58 8.23
CA PRO A 124 -18.34 -5.36 9.16
C PRO A 124 -17.06 -4.62 9.58
N ALA A 125 -16.56 -4.92 10.76
CA ALA A 125 -15.37 -4.28 11.34
C ALA A 125 -15.41 -2.74 11.37
N GLY A 126 -16.61 -2.15 11.33
CA GLY A 126 -16.77 -0.70 11.36
C GLY A 126 -16.47 0.03 10.04
N VAL A 127 -16.19 -0.67 8.95
CA VAL A 127 -15.83 -0.06 7.66
C VAL A 127 -17.05 0.60 7.01
N PRO A 128 -16.98 1.89 6.65
CA PRO A 128 -17.99 2.56 5.84
C PRO A 128 -18.24 1.82 4.52
N THR A 129 -19.51 1.69 4.09
CA THR A 129 -19.89 0.94 2.90
C THR A 129 -21.23 1.41 2.33
N GLY A 130 -21.74 0.68 1.33
CA GLY A 130 -22.96 1.05 0.62
C GLY A 130 -22.69 2.07 -0.46
N TYR A 131 -21.49 2.06 -0.99
CA TYR A 131 -21.08 2.83 -2.15
C TYR A 131 -21.73 2.27 -3.42
N PRO A 132 -21.98 3.11 -4.45
CA PRO A 132 -22.60 2.69 -5.69
C PRO A 132 -21.75 1.69 -6.48
N HIS A 133 -22.39 0.98 -7.40
CA HIS A 133 -21.76 0.02 -8.31
C HIS A 133 -21.07 0.75 -9.47
N THR A 134 -20.02 1.53 -9.15
CA THR A 134 -19.20 2.31 -10.08
C THR A 134 -17.72 2.21 -9.70
N SER A 135 -16.82 2.61 -10.58
CA SER A 135 -15.38 2.64 -10.29
C SER A 135 -15.04 3.54 -9.11
N GLU A 136 -15.74 4.67 -8.98
CA GLU A 136 -15.57 5.61 -7.86
C GLU A 136 -16.09 4.99 -6.56
N GLY A 137 -17.18 4.21 -6.63
CA GLY A 137 -17.68 3.44 -5.50
C GLY A 137 -16.72 2.34 -5.06
N ALA A 138 -16.05 1.66 -5.99
CA ALA A 138 -15.00 0.70 -5.69
C ALA A 138 -13.79 1.37 -5.02
N MET A 139 -13.38 2.53 -5.52
CA MET A 139 -12.28 3.32 -4.95
C MET A 139 -12.61 3.84 -3.55
N ALA A 140 -13.82 4.34 -3.34
CA ALA A 140 -14.28 4.78 -2.03
C ALA A 140 -14.31 3.63 -1.01
N GLN A 141 -14.71 2.42 -1.45
CA GLN A 141 -14.69 1.23 -0.59
C GLN A 141 -13.26 0.80 -0.25
N LEU A 142 -12.32 0.81 -1.20
CA LEU A 142 -10.91 0.54 -0.94
C LEU A 142 -10.37 1.54 0.08
N ALA A 143 -10.53 2.83 -0.17
CA ALA A 143 -10.09 3.87 0.76
C ALA A 143 -10.65 3.69 2.18
N ALA A 144 -11.92 3.27 2.31
CA ALA A 144 -12.54 3.02 3.61
C ALA A 144 -11.96 1.77 4.31
N ILE A 145 -11.65 0.71 3.56
CA ILE A 145 -11.03 -0.51 4.09
C ILE A 145 -9.65 -0.17 4.66
N ASP A 146 -8.81 0.51 3.86
CA ASP A 146 -7.45 0.86 4.23
C ASP A 146 -7.42 1.82 5.42
N GLN A 147 -8.27 2.85 5.42
CA GLN A 147 -8.34 3.79 6.53
C GLN A 147 -8.69 3.08 7.84
N VAL A 148 -9.72 2.24 7.88
CA VAL A 148 -10.12 1.57 9.12
C VAL A 148 -9.05 0.57 9.57
N ALA A 149 -8.46 -0.18 8.65
CA ALA A 149 -7.42 -1.16 8.97
C ALA A 149 -6.14 -0.50 9.48
N LEU A 150 -5.60 0.48 8.74
CA LEU A 150 -4.25 1.00 8.96
C LEU A 150 -4.21 2.13 9.97
N GLN A 151 -5.21 3.04 9.96
CA GLN A 151 -5.28 4.14 10.91
C GLN A 151 -5.50 3.68 12.36
N SER A 152 -6.01 2.47 12.56
CA SER A 152 -6.20 1.90 13.89
C SER A 152 -4.90 1.72 14.67
N GLY A 153 -3.75 1.59 14.00
CA GLY A 153 -2.48 1.24 14.61
C GLY A 153 -2.48 -0.15 15.27
N SER A 154 -3.41 -1.02 14.89
CA SER A 154 -3.65 -2.33 15.52
C SER A 154 -3.66 -3.45 14.49
N LEU A 155 -2.74 -4.40 14.62
CA LEU A 155 -2.74 -5.60 13.79
C LEU A 155 -4.03 -6.41 13.94
N GLY A 156 -4.60 -6.46 15.16
CA GLY A 156 -5.87 -7.15 15.40
C GLY A 156 -7.00 -6.55 14.58
N THR A 157 -7.13 -5.23 14.55
CA THR A 157 -8.13 -4.53 13.73
C THR A 157 -7.88 -4.74 12.24
N ALA A 158 -6.63 -4.61 11.79
CA ALA A 158 -6.27 -4.82 10.38
C ALA A 158 -6.59 -6.27 9.93
N HIS A 159 -6.32 -7.26 10.77
CA HIS A 159 -6.67 -8.67 10.51
C HIS A 159 -8.19 -8.87 10.43
N GLU A 160 -8.94 -8.25 11.35
CA GLU A 160 -10.40 -8.34 11.33
C GLU A 160 -10.96 -7.71 10.05
N VAL A 161 -10.51 -6.52 9.69
CA VAL A 161 -10.95 -5.81 8.48
C VAL A 161 -10.72 -6.68 7.25
N ILE A 162 -9.49 -7.14 7.00
CA ILE A 162 -9.22 -7.91 5.77
C ILE A 162 -9.96 -9.25 5.76
N THR A 163 -10.13 -9.90 6.91
CA THR A 163 -10.90 -11.15 7.02
C THR A 163 -12.38 -10.95 6.65
N GLN A 164 -12.95 -9.80 6.98
CA GLN A 164 -14.35 -9.49 6.70
C GLN A 164 -14.58 -8.92 5.28
N TRP A 165 -13.54 -8.33 4.67
CA TRP A 165 -13.67 -7.62 3.41
C TRP A 165 -13.01 -8.32 2.21
N ALA A 166 -12.17 -9.35 2.43
CA ALA A 166 -11.64 -10.20 1.37
C ALA A 166 -12.58 -11.36 1.09
N MET A 167 -12.77 -11.65 -0.19
CA MET A 167 -13.48 -12.84 -0.66
C MET A 167 -12.56 -14.09 -0.52
N PRO A 168 -13.14 -15.30 -0.48
CA PRO A 168 -12.34 -16.53 -0.55
C PRO A 168 -11.38 -16.51 -1.75
N GLY A 169 -10.11 -16.83 -1.50
CA GLY A 169 -9.02 -16.75 -2.50
C GLY A 169 -8.40 -15.36 -2.71
N GLY A 170 -8.86 -14.35 -1.99
CA GLY A 170 -8.24 -13.02 -1.91
C GLY A 170 -7.17 -12.94 -0.83
N PRO A 171 -6.67 -11.73 -0.53
CA PRO A 171 -5.66 -11.51 0.50
C PRO A 171 -6.19 -11.92 1.87
N THR A 172 -5.26 -12.37 2.70
CA THR A 172 -5.52 -12.78 4.09
C THR A 172 -4.73 -11.90 5.05
N ALA A 173 -5.00 -12.02 6.35
CA ALA A 173 -4.18 -11.36 7.38
C ALA A 173 -2.67 -11.65 7.27
N GLY A 174 -2.28 -12.80 6.71
CA GLY A 174 -0.89 -13.19 6.52
C GLY A 174 -0.29 -12.78 5.17
N THR A 175 -1.10 -12.39 4.20
CA THR A 175 -0.62 -12.10 2.83
C THR A 175 -0.91 -10.68 2.35
N TRP A 176 -1.84 -9.96 3.00
CA TRP A 176 -2.15 -8.59 2.60
C TRP A 176 -0.99 -7.64 2.90
N SER A 177 -0.54 -6.94 1.87
CA SER A 177 0.58 -5.98 1.95
C SER A 177 0.34 -4.87 3.00
N GLY A 178 -0.90 -4.40 3.15
CA GLY A 178 -1.28 -3.43 4.18
C GLY A 178 -1.01 -3.90 5.61
N VAL A 179 -1.34 -5.16 5.93
CA VAL A 179 -1.02 -5.76 7.25
C VAL A 179 0.49 -5.85 7.45
N GLN A 180 1.24 -6.25 6.42
CA GLN A 180 2.70 -6.36 6.51
C GLN A 180 3.36 -5.00 6.71
N ALA A 181 2.89 -3.97 6.00
CA ALA A 181 3.36 -2.60 6.18
C ALA A 181 3.08 -2.07 7.59
N LEU A 182 1.87 -2.30 8.11
CA LEU A 182 1.53 -1.93 9.49
C LEU A 182 2.40 -2.69 10.51
N ALA A 183 2.65 -3.98 10.30
CA ALA A 183 3.50 -4.78 11.19
C ALA A 183 4.94 -4.24 11.23
N SER A 184 5.49 -3.86 10.07
CA SER A 184 6.81 -3.23 9.98
C SER A 184 6.84 -1.89 10.71
N LEU A 185 5.85 -1.02 10.47
CA LEU A 185 5.72 0.28 11.14
C LEU A 185 5.65 0.12 12.67
N LEU A 186 4.86 -0.82 13.17
CA LEU A 186 4.74 -1.07 14.61
C LEU A 186 6.03 -1.63 15.21
N THR A 187 6.76 -2.46 14.47
CA THR A 187 8.06 -2.98 14.91
C THR A 187 9.09 -1.85 15.01
N ASP A 188 9.17 -1.00 14.00
CA ASP A 188 10.10 0.12 13.96
C ASP A 188 9.79 1.16 15.06
N THR A 189 8.50 1.40 15.33
CA THR A 189 8.07 2.35 16.36
C THR A 189 8.21 1.82 17.78
N GLN A 190 8.10 0.53 18.01
CA GLN A 190 8.38 -0.07 19.33
C GLN A 190 9.85 0.07 19.72
N THR A 191 10.76 0.11 18.75
CA THR A 191 12.18 0.36 18.98
C THR A 191 12.44 1.81 19.40
N ALA A 192 11.55 2.75 19.06
CA ALA A 192 11.66 4.17 19.39
C ALA A 192 11.24 4.54 20.82
N GLY A 193 10.75 3.58 21.64
CA GLY A 193 10.40 3.79 23.05
C GLY A 193 8.89 3.91 23.32
N THR A 194 8.53 4.32 24.54
CA THR A 194 7.16 4.30 25.10
C THR A 194 6.23 5.42 24.62
N ALA A 195 6.52 6.07 23.49
CA ALA A 195 5.66 7.13 22.96
C ALA A 195 4.33 6.57 22.44
N GLN A 196 3.26 7.32 22.64
CA GLN A 196 1.94 6.95 22.11
C GLN A 196 1.92 7.16 20.60
N LEU A 197 1.74 6.07 19.85
CA LEU A 197 1.62 6.10 18.40
C LEU A 197 0.24 6.65 17.99
N ALA A 198 0.23 7.67 17.13
CA ALA A 198 -0.96 8.09 16.42
C ALA A 198 -0.71 8.02 14.91
N ILE A 199 -1.66 7.43 14.19
CA ILE A 199 -1.61 7.28 12.73
C ILE A 199 -2.81 8.01 12.14
N VAL A 200 -2.56 8.90 11.18
CA VAL A 200 -3.60 9.50 10.31
C VAL A 200 -3.33 9.04 8.90
N PHE A 201 -4.35 8.48 8.24
CA PHE A 201 -4.26 7.90 6.93
C PHE A 201 -5.33 8.53 6.02
N THR A 202 -4.92 9.48 5.19
CA THR A 202 -5.84 10.32 4.43
C THR A 202 -5.74 10.04 2.93
N PRO A 203 -6.80 9.55 2.26
CA PRO A 203 -6.81 9.37 0.82
C PRO A 203 -6.85 10.75 0.14
N LEU A 204 -5.85 11.08 -0.65
CA LEU A 204 -5.73 12.38 -1.32
C LEU A 204 -5.80 12.26 -2.83
N MET A 205 -5.20 11.22 -3.42
CA MET A 205 -5.21 11.03 -4.86
C MET A 205 -5.60 9.59 -5.23
N GLY A 206 -6.03 9.39 -6.48
CA GLY A 206 -6.40 8.05 -6.94
C GLY A 206 -6.33 7.90 -8.45
N GLN A 207 -6.29 6.66 -8.91
CA GLN A 207 -6.42 6.29 -10.30
C GLN A 207 -7.14 4.95 -10.44
N VAL A 208 -7.83 4.75 -11.56
CA VAL A 208 -8.39 3.46 -11.92
C VAL A 208 -7.44 2.79 -12.89
N LYS A 209 -6.77 1.72 -12.46
CA LYS A 209 -5.86 0.93 -13.31
C LYS A 209 -6.60 0.28 -14.46
N GLY A 210 -7.85 -0.10 -14.26
CA GLY A 210 -8.76 -0.62 -15.27
C GLY A 210 -9.94 -1.38 -14.69
N THR A 211 -10.77 -1.89 -15.60
CA THR A 211 -11.99 -2.66 -15.31
C THR A 211 -12.08 -3.89 -16.18
N VAL A 212 -12.77 -4.93 -15.72
CA VAL A 212 -13.16 -6.10 -16.51
C VAL A 212 -14.67 -6.32 -16.29
N GLY A 213 -15.48 -5.86 -17.24
CA GLY A 213 -16.92 -5.74 -17.07
C GLY A 213 -17.30 -4.71 -15.98
N PRO A 214 -18.57 -4.67 -15.56
CA PRO A 214 -19.02 -3.72 -14.54
C PRO A 214 -18.64 -4.11 -13.11
N ASP A 215 -18.41 -5.39 -12.87
CA ASP A 215 -18.28 -5.97 -11.53
C ASP A 215 -16.84 -6.04 -11.02
N PHE A 216 -15.83 -5.75 -11.85
CA PHE A 216 -14.43 -5.83 -11.47
C PHE A 216 -13.68 -4.56 -11.83
N VAL A 217 -13.09 -3.95 -10.81
CA VAL A 217 -12.28 -2.74 -10.91
C VAL A 217 -10.97 -2.94 -10.15
N VAL A 218 -9.87 -2.41 -10.66
CA VAL A 218 -8.62 -2.24 -9.90
C VAL A 218 -8.43 -0.73 -9.64
N PRO A 219 -9.02 -0.20 -8.57
CA PRO A 219 -8.72 1.15 -8.12
C PRO A 219 -7.38 1.17 -7.39
N CYS A 220 -6.68 2.29 -7.47
CA CYS A 220 -5.50 2.59 -6.70
C CYS A 220 -5.72 3.91 -5.96
N VAL A 221 -5.39 3.96 -4.69
CA VAL A 221 -5.50 5.14 -3.84
C VAL A 221 -4.13 5.49 -3.30
N ASP A 222 -3.76 6.75 -3.38
CA ASP A 222 -2.55 7.31 -2.80
C ASP A 222 -2.94 8.14 -1.59
N PHE A 223 -2.35 7.80 -0.46
CA PHE A 223 -2.68 8.34 0.85
C PHE A 223 -1.53 9.19 1.38
N GLU A 224 -1.86 10.25 2.05
CA GLU A 224 -0.94 10.86 3.01
C GLU A 224 -1.00 10.09 4.33
N LEU A 225 0.15 9.66 4.79
CA LEU A 225 0.38 8.97 6.06
C LEU A 225 1.10 9.93 7.02
N ASP A 226 0.45 10.28 8.12
CA ASP A 226 1.05 10.98 9.24
C ASP A 226 1.24 10.01 10.42
N VAL A 227 2.47 9.81 10.83
CA VAL A 227 2.83 8.98 11.99
C VAL A 227 3.40 9.88 13.08
N THR A 228 2.72 9.95 14.22
CA THR A 228 3.15 10.76 15.36
C THR A 228 3.54 9.88 16.53
N LEU A 229 4.76 10.06 17.01
CA LEU A 229 5.26 9.56 18.28
C LEU A 229 5.48 10.77 19.22
N THR A 230 6.70 11.32 19.20
CA THR A 230 7.07 12.60 19.82
C THR A 230 7.08 13.73 18.79
N GLN A 231 7.27 13.39 17.54
CA GLN A 231 7.22 14.25 16.38
C GLN A 231 6.42 13.55 15.27
N THR A 232 5.82 14.32 14.38
CA THR A 232 5.11 13.79 13.23
C THR A 232 6.07 13.58 12.06
N ALA A 233 6.13 12.35 11.55
CA ALA A 233 6.70 12.02 10.25
C ALA A 233 5.57 11.90 9.23
N ARG A 234 5.81 12.39 8.00
CA ARG A 234 4.84 12.38 6.92
C ARG A 234 5.41 11.65 5.71
N GLY A 235 4.57 10.90 5.05
CA GLY A 235 4.93 10.18 3.82
C GLY A 235 3.70 9.87 2.98
N ALA A 236 3.91 9.46 1.75
CA ALA A 236 2.86 8.93 0.88
C ALA A 236 2.92 7.40 0.86
N VAL A 237 1.76 6.76 0.84
CA VAL A 237 1.59 5.31 0.71
C VAL A 237 0.45 5.04 -0.25
N ALA A 238 0.69 4.21 -1.26
CA ALA A 238 -0.34 3.87 -2.22
C ALA A 238 -0.70 2.38 -2.15
N ASP A 239 -1.99 2.08 -2.29
CA ASP A 239 -2.51 0.72 -2.41
C ASP A 239 -3.41 0.56 -3.63
N CYS A 240 -3.35 -0.61 -4.25
CA CYS A 240 -4.26 -1.04 -5.30
C CYS A 240 -4.84 -2.40 -4.93
N GLN A 241 -6.15 -2.54 -5.02
CA GLN A 241 -6.78 -3.83 -4.76
C GLN A 241 -7.71 -4.25 -5.91
N ARG A 242 -7.94 -5.56 -5.99
CA ARG A 242 -8.90 -6.18 -6.90
C ARG A 242 -10.29 -6.00 -6.29
N MET A 243 -11.04 -4.99 -6.69
CA MET A 243 -12.39 -4.78 -6.16
C MET A 243 -13.41 -5.52 -7.03
N LEU A 244 -14.19 -6.40 -6.39
CA LEU A 244 -15.23 -7.18 -7.04
C LEU A 244 -16.58 -6.89 -6.40
N TRP A 245 -17.59 -6.61 -7.24
CA TRP A 245 -18.94 -6.40 -6.77
C TRP A 245 -19.57 -7.71 -6.32
N GLN A 246 -20.04 -7.74 -5.08
CA GLN A 246 -20.74 -8.87 -4.50
C GLN A 246 -22.20 -8.48 -4.25
N THR A 247 -23.11 -9.07 -5.01
CA THR A 247 -24.54 -8.89 -4.78
C THR A 247 -24.96 -9.55 -3.47
N ASP A 248 -25.72 -8.85 -2.67
CA ASP A 248 -26.32 -9.35 -1.42
C ASP A 248 -27.79 -8.94 -1.31
N ALA A 249 -28.46 -9.35 -0.24
CA ALA A 249 -29.88 -9.03 0.00
C ALA A 249 -30.15 -7.52 0.19
N LYS A 250 -29.10 -6.70 0.35
CA LYS A 250 -29.17 -5.24 0.53
C LYS A 250 -28.75 -4.47 -0.73
N GLY A 251 -28.66 -5.15 -1.87
CA GLY A 251 -28.30 -4.56 -3.17
C GLY A 251 -26.87 -4.78 -3.62
N GLY A 252 -25.98 -5.19 -2.69
CA GLY A 252 -24.59 -5.50 -2.99
C GLY A 252 -23.57 -4.56 -2.35
N ARG A 253 -22.29 -4.92 -2.51
CA ARG A 253 -21.12 -4.16 -2.02
C ARG A 253 -19.86 -4.53 -2.77
N TRP A 254 -18.91 -3.62 -2.78
CA TRP A 254 -17.56 -3.90 -3.22
C TRP A 254 -16.79 -4.69 -2.15
N MET A 255 -16.06 -5.72 -2.57
CA MET A 255 -15.22 -6.57 -1.73
C MET A 255 -13.83 -6.69 -2.37
N VAL A 256 -12.81 -6.97 -1.57
CA VAL A 256 -11.49 -7.34 -2.11
C VAL A 256 -11.59 -8.73 -2.76
N GLY A 257 -11.40 -8.80 -4.06
CA GLY A 257 -11.62 -10.00 -4.87
C GLY A 257 -10.50 -11.03 -4.77
N PRO A 258 -10.73 -12.23 -5.30
CA PRO A 258 -9.76 -13.32 -5.29
C PRO A 258 -8.59 -13.07 -6.25
N GLY A 259 -7.48 -13.78 -6.01
CA GLY A 259 -6.25 -13.74 -6.78
C GLY A 259 -5.11 -12.99 -6.10
N ALA A 260 -3.96 -12.93 -6.76
CA ALA A 260 -2.82 -12.18 -6.26
C ALA A 260 -3.11 -10.68 -6.21
N GLU A 261 -2.53 -9.99 -5.26
CA GLU A 261 -2.59 -8.52 -5.20
C GLU A 261 -2.12 -7.90 -6.52
N PRO A 262 -2.69 -6.76 -6.90
CA PRO A 262 -2.22 -6.03 -8.08
C PRO A 262 -0.74 -5.65 -7.98
N ALA A 263 -0.11 -5.39 -9.14
CA ALA A 263 1.22 -4.82 -9.14
C ALA A 263 1.25 -3.53 -8.32
N THR A 264 2.28 -3.40 -7.48
CA THR A 264 2.46 -2.30 -6.53
C THR A 264 2.39 -0.94 -7.24
N PRO A 265 1.53 -0.03 -6.78
CA PRO A 265 1.46 1.33 -7.31
C PRO A 265 2.63 2.19 -6.84
N ALA A 266 2.89 3.30 -7.54
CA ALA A 266 3.83 4.29 -7.07
C ALA A 266 3.26 5.02 -5.84
N SER A 267 3.99 5.00 -4.72
CA SER A 267 3.72 5.88 -3.57
C SER A 267 4.40 7.23 -3.84
N VAL A 268 3.64 8.28 -4.03
CA VAL A 268 4.15 9.58 -4.49
C VAL A 268 3.54 10.69 -3.65
N TRP A 269 4.35 11.65 -3.23
CA TRP A 269 3.82 12.78 -2.47
C TRP A 269 2.68 13.45 -3.25
N PRO A 270 1.48 13.60 -2.64
CA PRO A 270 0.30 14.10 -3.32
C PRO A 270 0.50 15.49 -3.94
N ASP A 271 -0.30 15.79 -4.95
CA ASP A 271 -0.33 17.07 -5.67
C ASP A 271 0.99 17.46 -6.36
N THR A 272 1.95 16.55 -6.52
CA THR A 272 3.21 16.82 -7.23
C THR A 272 3.09 16.56 -8.73
N ASP A 273 3.98 17.18 -9.53
CA ASP A 273 4.09 16.87 -10.97
C ASP A 273 4.29 15.38 -11.21
N LEU A 274 5.03 14.70 -10.32
CA LEU A 274 5.27 13.27 -10.43
C LEU A 274 3.98 12.47 -10.19
N ALA A 275 3.19 12.81 -9.15
CA ALA A 275 1.90 12.16 -8.89
C ALA A 275 0.96 12.27 -10.08
N ILE A 276 0.87 13.45 -10.69
CA ILE A 276 0.08 13.70 -11.90
C ILE A 276 0.62 12.87 -13.08
N SER A 277 1.93 12.84 -13.27
CA SER A 277 2.58 12.15 -14.40
C SER A 277 2.42 10.63 -14.36
N VAL A 278 2.34 10.02 -13.17
CA VAL A 278 2.08 8.58 -13.00
C VAL A 278 0.59 8.22 -13.06
N GLY A 279 -0.29 9.22 -13.26
CA GLY A 279 -1.72 9.03 -13.55
C GLY A 279 -2.67 9.27 -12.39
N TYR A 280 -2.19 9.75 -11.26
CA TYR A 280 -3.05 10.09 -10.13
C TYR A 280 -3.83 11.38 -10.39
N ARG A 281 -5.02 11.46 -9.82
CA ARG A 281 -5.91 12.62 -9.82
C ARG A 281 -6.42 12.84 -8.40
N ASP A 282 -6.73 14.09 -8.09
CA ASP A 282 -7.25 14.45 -6.78
C ASP A 282 -8.52 13.69 -6.44
N LEU A 283 -8.64 13.27 -5.19
CA LEU A 283 -9.85 12.72 -4.63
C LEU A 283 -10.63 13.82 -3.92
N THR A 284 -11.90 13.97 -4.28
CA THR A 284 -12.83 14.87 -3.60
C THR A 284 -14.02 14.08 -3.07
N LYS A 285 -14.65 14.56 -2.00
CA LYS A 285 -15.86 13.92 -1.47
C LYS A 285 -17.09 14.53 -2.14
N ALA A 286 -18.06 13.69 -2.47
CA ALA A 286 -19.38 14.16 -2.85
C ALA A 286 -19.96 15.02 -1.73
N SER A 287 -20.48 16.20 -2.07
CA SER A 287 -21.13 17.14 -1.18
C SER A 287 -22.55 16.70 -0.81
#